data_45b019eff0f5b6be52c4f3ab7818dfb2
#
_entry.id   45b019eff0f5b6be52c4f3ab7818dfb2
#
_cell.length_a   1.000
_cell.length_b   1.000
_cell.length_c   1.000
_cell.angle_alpha   90.00
_cell.angle_beta   90.00
_cell.angle_gamma   90.00
#
_symmetry.space_group_name_H-M   'P 1'
#
loop_
_entity.id
_entity.type
_entity.pdbx_description
1 polymer ?
#
loop_
_entity_poly.entity_id
_entity_poly.type
_entity_poly.pdbx_seq_one_letter_code
_entity_poly.pdbx_strand_id
1 'polypeptide(L)'
;MPRQEYIDAFDDDVFGTAGVPTGAAVAPPTAAKPEGAGSPPDPDGGAGREVGGTAGEDDGRGRKDRGGRGRAFTGVAAAAVTTVLAVVVAGQVADSRGDVRERIEADGKGERMSAQDSSRSDARPTPERTRAPSSKATTATYDDLMSRLYDLAPDEGGSGELVTVPGRDEAPGEGPVIRYRVDVEKGLPLDGRLFAEAVHRTLNDDRSWSHAGARAFERVSEGEVRFVITLAGPATTAHWCAKSGLDTTIDNVSCDSAATERVMINAYRWARGSETFGPERIREYREMLINHEVGHRLGKDHVGCPKDGALAPVMMQQTKYLTTGGATCRPNAWPFPDA
;
A
#
# COMPACT_ATOMS: atom_id res chain seq x y z
N MET A 1 -11.40 11.95 11.47
CA MET A 1 -10.08 11.79 12.13
C MET A 1 -9.78 10.30 12.13
N PRO A 2 -8.59 9.85 11.74
CA PRO A 2 -8.21 8.45 11.88
C PRO A 2 -8.29 8.05 13.34
N ARG A 3 -8.66 6.80 13.61
CA ARG A 3 -8.68 6.29 14.98
C ARG A 3 -7.23 6.22 15.49
N GLN A 4 -6.96 6.67 16.69
CA GLN A 4 -5.63 6.69 17.31
C GLN A 4 -4.98 5.31 17.31
N GLU A 5 -5.77 4.25 17.52
CA GLU A 5 -5.37 2.85 17.44
C GLU A 5 -4.71 2.44 16.11
N TYR A 6 -5.08 3.14 15.00
CA TYR A 6 -4.51 2.89 13.69
C TYR A 6 -3.12 3.52 13.52
N ILE A 7 -2.90 4.65 14.18
CA ILE A 7 -1.61 5.35 14.17
C ILE A 7 -0.62 4.60 15.06
N ASP A 8 -1.06 4.18 16.24
CA ASP A 8 -0.24 3.48 17.24
C ASP A 8 0.27 2.11 16.73
N ALA A 9 -0.44 1.48 15.77
CA ALA A 9 0.00 0.22 15.14
C ALA A 9 1.26 0.36 14.28
N PHE A 10 1.69 1.57 13.96
CA PHE A 10 2.92 1.84 13.20
C PHE A 10 4.10 2.31 14.07
N ASP A 11 3.80 2.78 15.31
CA ASP A 11 4.81 3.34 16.22
C ASP A 11 5.31 2.34 17.29
N ASP A 12 4.77 1.11 17.35
CA ASP A 12 5.21 0.11 18.32
C ASP A 12 6.62 -0.42 18.00
N ASP A 13 7.60 0.30 18.48
CA ASP A 13 8.94 -0.21 18.75
C ASP A 13 8.84 -1.29 19.85
N VAL A 14 8.78 -2.56 19.43
CA VAL A 14 8.71 -3.74 20.30
C VAL A 14 10.06 -4.00 20.98
N PHE A 15 10.50 -3.08 21.85
CA PHE A 15 11.58 -3.33 22.84
C PHE A 15 11.23 -2.68 24.19
N GLY A 16 10.13 -3.11 24.78
CA GLY A 16 9.75 -2.76 26.14
C GLY A 16 9.64 -4.03 26.98
N THR A 17 10.64 -4.31 27.82
CA THR A 17 10.60 -5.34 28.84
C THR A 17 9.43 -5.10 29.80
N ALA A 18 8.35 -5.87 29.69
CA ALA A 18 7.28 -5.89 30.67
C ALA A 18 7.50 -7.06 31.64
N GLY A 19 7.69 -6.72 32.90
CA GLY A 19 7.82 -7.63 34.02
C GLY A 19 6.54 -8.44 34.24
N VAL A 20 6.75 -9.70 34.58
CA VAL A 20 5.75 -10.71 34.96
C VAL A 20 5.13 -10.35 36.31
N PRO A 21 3.80 -10.29 36.49
CA PRO A 21 3.17 -10.44 37.79
C PRO A 21 2.72 -11.89 37.99
N THR A 22 3.27 -12.49 39.01
CA THR A 22 2.85 -13.78 39.58
C THR A 22 1.49 -13.66 40.30
N GLY A 23 0.57 -14.58 39.99
CA GLY A 23 -0.32 -15.23 40.92
C GLY A 23 -1.67 -14.58 41.22
N ALA A 24 -2.74 -15.24 40.76
CA ALA A 24 -3.85 -15.70 41.61
C ALA A 24 -4.84 -16.54 40.82
N ALA A 25 -5.05 -17.75 41.29
CA ALA A 25 -6.06 -18.66 40.80
C ALA A 25 -7.47 -18.19 41.19
N VAL A 26 -8.41 -18.19 40.24
CA VAL A 26 -9.85 -18.05 40.53
C VAL A 26 -10.59 -19.16 39.81
N ALA A 27 -11.39 -19.92 40.60
CA ALA A 27 -12.18 -21.06 40.22
C ALA A 27 -13.43 -20.65 39.36
N PRO A 28 -14.05 -21.62 38.61
CA PRO A 28 -15.14 -21.34 37.71
C PRO A 28 -16.50 -21.28 38.46
N PRO A 29 -17.47 -20.48 38.00
CA PRO A 29 -18.83 -20.50 38.56
C PRO A 29 -19.71 -21.54 37.89
N THR A 30 -20.48 -22.18 38.74
CA THR A 30 -21.49 -23.23 38.52
C THR A 30 -22.73 -22.68 37.79
N ALA A 31 -23.29 -23.51 36.92
CA ALA A 31 -24.52 -23.28 36.20
C ALA A 31 -25.76 -23.27 37.12
N ALA A 32 -26.73 -22.37 36.83
CA ALA A 32 -28.08 -22.45 37.33
C ALA A 32 -29.08 -22.24 36.16
N LYS A 33 -30.11 -23.08 36.14
CA LYS A 33 -31.15 -23.29 35.14
C LYS A 33 -32.40 -22.41 35.41
N PRO A 34 -33.29 -22.19 34.40
CA PRO A 34 -34.30 -21.14 34.41
C PRO A 34 -35.71 -21.56 34.85
N GLU A 35 -36.50 -20.61 35.30
CA GLU A 35 -37.97 -20.62 35.36
C GLU A 35 -38.44 -19.15 35.37
N GLY A 36 -39.41 -18.66 34.66
CA GLY A 36 -40.68 -19.06 34.22
C GLY A 36 -41.39 -17.85 33.59
N ALA A 37 -42.36 -18.11 32.79
CA ALA A 37 -43.15 -17.28 31.89
C ALA A 37 -44.00 -16.20 32.58
N GLY A 38 -44.32 -15.11 31.81
CA GLY A 38 -45.40 -14.15 32.14
C GLY A 38 -45.48 -13.03 31.10
N SER A 39 -46.41 -13.12 30.18
CA SER A 39 -46.82 -12.09 29.22
C SER A 39 -48.02 -11.27 29.72
N PRO A 40 -48.51 -10.26 28.96
CA PRO A 40 -48.67 -8.86 29.37
C PRO A 40 -50.09 -8.49 29.77
N PRO A 41 -50.45 -7.23 30.02
CA PRO A 41 -51.32 -6.51 29.07
C PRO A 41 -51.11 -5.01 28.92
N ASP A 42 -51.38 -4.52 27.72
CA ASP A 42 -51.87 -3.18 27.37
C ASP A 42 -53.34 -3.02 27.84
N PRO A 43 -54.08 -1.89 27.68
CA PRO A 43 -53.71 -0.53 27.26
C PRO A 43 -54.44 0.62 28.04
N ASP A 44 -54.34 1.83 27.51
CA ASP A 44 -55.31 2.95 27.54
C ASP A 44 -55.23 4.03 28.64
N GLY A 45 -55.20 5.25 28.12
CA GLY A 45 -56.13 6.29 28.63
C GLY A 45 -55.50 7.59 29.13
N GLY A 46 -55.59 8.62 28.28
CA GLY A 46 -56.17 9.89 28.78
C GLY A 46 -55.27 11.09 29.07
N ALA A 47 -55.17 11.92 28.09
CA ALA A 47 -55.56 13.36 28.07
C ALA A 47 -55.30 14.29 29.27
N GLY A 48 -54.68 15.44 28.93
CA GLY A 48 -55.19 16.65 29.57
C GLY A 48 -54.15 17.71 30.02
N ARG A 49 -53.98 18.74 29.19
CA ARG A 49 -54.06 20.20 29.54
C ARG A 49 -52.97 20.85 30.38
N GLU A 50 -52.24 21.68 29.76
CA GLU A 50 -52.29 23.18 29.66
C GLU A 50 -51.86 24.01 30.89
N VAL A 51 -51.11 25.08 30.52
CA VAL A 51 -51.02 26.47 31.04
C VAL A 51 -49.86 26.71 32.06
N GLY A 52 -48.82 27.41 31.69
CA GLY A 52 -48.80 28.89 31.59
C GLY A 52 -47.81 29.48 32.57
N GLY A 53 -47.03 30.44 32.12
CA GLY A 53 -46.76 31.59 32.91
C GLY A 53 -45.29 31.89 33.31
N THR A 54 -44.72 32.77 32.55
CA THR A 54 -44.12 34.07 32.87
C THR A 54 -42.86 34.18 33.78
N ALA A 55 -41.85 34.70 33.15
CA ALA A 55 -41.06 35.89 33.45
C ALA A 55 -40.60 36.20 34.90
N GLY A 56 -39.33 36.55 35.00
CA GLY A 56 -38.76 37.27 36.14
C GLY A 56 -37.26 37.47 36.01
N GLU A 57 -36.89 38.66 35.53
CA GLU A 57 -35.59 39.30 35.67
C GLU A 57 -35.29 39.48 37.16
N ASP A 58 -34.01 39.45 37.57
CA ASP A 58 -33.32 40.59 38.18
C ASP A 58 -31.96 40.19 38.77
N ASP A 59 -30.99 40.87 38.37
CA ASP A 59 -29.97 41.75 38.97
C ASP A 59 -29.36 41.36 40.34
N GLY A 60 -28.04 41.53 40.42
CA GLY A 60 -27.44 41.89 41.67
C GLY A 60 -26.07 41.35 42.05
N ARG A 61 -25.02 41.97 41.54
CA ARG A 61 -23.82 42.46 42.27
C ARG A 61 -23.25 41.69 43.48
N GLY A 62 -21.93 41.49 43.41
CA GLY A 62 -21.08 41.60 44.61
C GLY A 62 -19.82 40.77 44.66
N ARG A 63 -18.71 41.26 44.13
CA ARG A 63 -17.42 41.60 44.80
C ARG A 63 -16.89 40.61 45.86
N LYS A 64 -15.70 40.07 45.68
CA LYS A 64 -14.39 40.43 46.29
C LYS A 64 -13.36 39.30 46.19
N ASP A 65 -12.27 39.67 45.60
CA ASP A 65 -10.84 39.54 45.96
C ASP A 65 -10.34 38.44 46.91
N ARG A 66 -9.31 37.74 46.44
CA ARG A 66 -7.96 37.48 46.98
C ARG A 66 -7.36 36.31 46.24
N GLY A 67 -6.28 36.38 45.50
CA GLY A 67 -4.94 36.78 45.90
C GLY A 67 -4.08 35.53 45.94
N GLY A 68 -3.25 35.27 44.93
CA GLY A 68 -2.31 34.17 44.94
C GLY A 68 -1.28 34.33 43.82
N ARG A 69 -0.15 34.86 44.21
CA ARG A 69 1.08 35.06 43.42
C ARG A 69 1.63 33.76 42.84
N GLY A 70 2.22 33.84 41.64
CA GLY A 70 3.28 32.91 41.38
C GLY A 70 3.71 32.75 39.92
N ARG A 71 4.67 33.55 39.53
CA ARG A 71 5.82 33.27 38.66
C ARG A 71 5.59 33.13 37.16
N ALA A 72 5.84 34.24 36.52
CA ALA A 72 6.34 34.33 35.16
C ALA A 72 7.74 33.69 35.09
N PHE A 73 7.97 32.80 34.15
CA PHE A 73 9.29 32.52 33.61
C PHE A 73 9.30 32.88 32.13
N THR A 74 9.91 33.98 31.85
CA THR A 74 10.46 34.40 30.60
C THR A 74 11.54 33.38 30.15
N GLY A 75 11.37 32.79 29.00
CA GLY A 75 12.37 32.03 28.31
C GLY A 75 12.51 32.53 26.87
N VAL A 76 13.30 33.58 26.68
CA VAL A 76 13.89 33.96 25.40
C VAL A 76 15.09 33.08 25.20
N ALA A 77 15.17 32.39 24.06
CA ALA A 77 16.36 32.15 23.27
C ALA A 77 16.24 30.86 22.46
N ALA A 78 16.05 30.97 21.16
CA ALA A 78 16.68 30.13 20.14
C ALA A 78 16.27 30.64 18.74
N ALA A 79 16.87 31.73 18.34
CA ALA A 79 16.96 32.12 16.95
C ALA A 79 18.47 32.30 16.68
N ALA A 80 19.08 31.32 16.05
CA ALA A 80 20.31 31.45 15.27
C ALA A 80 20.92 30.06 15.05
N VAL A 81 20.54 29.33 14.02
CA VAL A 81 21.41 28.45 13.21
C VAL A 81 20.64 28.08 11.93
N THR A 82 20.61 28.96 10.95
CA THR A 82 20.22 28.61 9.58
C THR A 82 20.82 29.65 8.63
N THR A 83 22.13 29.66 8.47
CA THR A 83 22.77 30.37 7.34
C THR A 83 24.24 29.96 7.22
N VAL A 84 24.58 28.72 6.89
CA VAL A 84 25.92 28.33 6.39
C VAL A 84 25.88 27.03 5.57
N LEU A 85 24.93 26.78 4.71
CA LEU A 85 24.98 25.62 3.81
C LEU A 85 24.52 25.90 2.36
N ALA A 86 24.67 27.13 1.89
CA ALA A 86 24.25 27.50 0.54
C ALA A 86 25.39 27.99 -0.39
N VAL A 87 26.65 27.70 -0.13
CA VAL A 87 27.77 28.24 -0.96
C VAL A 87 28.72 27.18 -1.54
N VAL A 88 28.48 25.88 -1.39
CA VAL A 88 29.43 24.85 -1.90
C VAL A 88 28.94 24.07 -3.14
N VAL A 89 27.76 24.33 -3.67
CA VAL A 89 27.26 23.58 -4.86
C VAL A 89 27.33 24.36 -6.18
N ALA A 90 27.83 25.59 -6.21
CA ALA A 90 27.94 26.38 -7.44
C ALA A 90 29.29 26.30 -8.17
N GLY A 91 30.22 25.43 -7.77
CA GLY A 91 31.60 25.41 -8.26
C GLY A 91 32.00 24.25 -9.19
N GLN A 92 31.14 23.28 -9.50
CA GLN A 92 31.56 22.08 -10.26
C GLN A 92 30.84 21.82 -11.59
N VAL A 93 30.16 22.79 -12.17
CA VAL A 93 29.51 22.64 -13.49
C VAL A 93 30.22 23.38 -14.63
N ALA A 94 31.38 24.01 -14.38
CA ALA A 94 32.09 24.81 -15.39
C ALA A 94 33.24 24.10 -16.14
N ASP A 95 33.65 22.87 -15.77
CA ASP A 95 34.83 22.23 -16.35
C ASP A 95 34.58 21.04 -17.30
N SER A 96 33.36 20.79 -17.74
CA SER A 96 33.07 19.65 -18.63
C SER A 96 32.58 20.03 -20.03
N ARG A 97 32.82 21.25 -20.50
CA ARG A 97 32.41 21.72 -21.85
C ARG A 97 33.53 22.12 -22.81
N GLY A 98 34.77 21.72 -22.52
CA GLY A 98 35.97 22.16 -23.25
C GLY A 98 36.58 21.18 -24.26
N ASP A 99 36.20 19.91 -24.35
CA ASP A 99 37.05 18.92 -25.05
C ASP A 99 36.39 18.10 -26.17
N VAL A 100 35.32 18.55 -26.81
CA VAL A 100 34.70 17.82 -27.94
C VAL A 100 34.67 18.59 -29.26
N ARG A 101 35.48 19.65 -29.41
CA ARG A 101 35.43 20.44 -30.66
C ARG A 101 36.71 20.50 -31.48
N GLU A 102 37.70 19.63 -31.25
CA GLU A 102 38.96 19.70 -31.99
C GLU A 102 39.46 18.34 -32.53
N ARG A 103 38.58 17.59 -33.21
CA ARG A 103 38.98 16.36 -33.94
C ARG A 103 38.16 16.03 -35.16
N ILE A 104 37.73 17.01 -35.92
CA ILE A 104 37.22 16.82 -37.29
C ILE A 104 37.76 17.96 -38.16
N GLU A 105 39.01 17.85 -38.56
CA GLU A 105 39.59 18.51 -39.75
C GLU A 105 41.04 18.03 -39.93
N ALA A 106 41.25 16.94 -40.67
CA ALA A 106 42.40 16.58 -41.46
C ALA A 106 42.26 15.14 -41.94
N ASP A 107 41.75 14.91 -43.09
CA ASP A 107 42.53 14.38 -44.21
C ASP A 107 41.59 14.15 -45.41
N GLY A 108 41.68 15.01 -46.34
CA GLY A 108 41.16 14.84 -47.67
C GLY A 108 42.27 15.08 -48.65
N LYS A 109 42.73 14.03 -49.34
CA LYS A 109 43.20 14.18 -50.72
C LYS A 109 43.72 12.85 -51.31
N GLY A 110 43.22 12.56 -52.51
CA GLY A 110 43.90 11.84 -53.60
C GLY A 110 43.69 10.33 -53.51
N GLU A 111 43.37 9.60 -54.53
CA GLU A 111 43.55 9.77 -55.97
C GLU A 111 42.68 8.75 -56.71
N ARG A 112 42.14 9.16 -57.82
CA ARG A 112 41.51 8.29 -58.83
C ARG A 112 42.60 7.47 -59.52
N MET A 113 42.40 6.14 -59.71
CA MET A 113 42.85 5.45 -60.89
C MET A 113 41.87 4.35 -61.29
N SER A 114 41.66 4.36 -62.58
CA SER A 114 40.68 3.67 -63.42
C SER A 114 41.02 2.21 -63.69
N ALA A 115 39.93 1.48 -63.86
CA ALA A 115 39.68 0.47 -64.89
C ALA A 115 40.59 -0.78 -65.01
N GLN A 116 39.98 -1.96 -64.91
CA GLN A 116 39.79 -2.82 -66.09
C GLN A 116 39.10 -4.11 -65.75
N ASP A 117 38.22 -4.46 -66.68
CA ASP A 117 37.44 -5.67 -66.82
C ASP A 117 38.21 -6.98 -66.51
N SER A 118 37.51 -7.87 -65.82
CA SER A 118 37.64 -9.33 -66.11
C SER A 118 36.37 -10.04 -65.71
N SER A 119 35.56 -10.31 -66.69
CA SER A 119 34.52 -11.32 -66.66
C SER A 119 35.09 -12.66 -66.22
N ARG A 120 34.50 -13.24 -65.18
CA ARG A 120 34.42 -14.72 -65.05
C ARG A 120 33.14 -15.06 -64.31
N SER A 121 32.18 -15.56 -65.06
CA SER A 121 31.04 -16.31 -64.62
C SER A 121 31.52 -17.58 -63.92
N ASP A 122 31.31 -17.68 -62.63
CA ASP A 122 31.16 -18.97 -61.95
C ASP A 122 29.91 -18.89 -61.09
N ALA A 123 28.86 -19.46 -61.60
CA ALA A 123 27.61 -19.67 -60.89
C ALA A 123 27.84 -20.67 -59.75
N ARG A 124 28.16 -20.15 -58.56
CA ARG A 124 28.09 -20.91 -57.34
C ARG A 124 26.63 -20.95 -56.91
N PRO A 125 25.99 -22.14 -56.72
CA PRO A 125 24.65 -22.19 -56.20
C PRO A 125 24.61 -21.56 -54.81
N THR A 126 23.79 -20.51 -54.64
CA THR A 126 23.47 -19.93 -53.36
C THR A 126 22.88 -21.02 -52.44
N PRO A 127 23.43 -21.31 -51.27
CA PRO A 127 22.77 -22.20 -50.34
C PRO A 127 21.38 -21.65 -50.04
N GLU A 128 20.38 -22.44 -50.31
CA GLU A 128 19.01 -22.18 -49.89
C GLU A 128 19.04 -21.96 -48.38
N ARG A 129 18.82 -20.71 -48.00
CA ARG A 129 18.72 -20.35 -46.61
C ARG A 129 17.46 -21.01 -46.07
N THR A 130 17.63 -22.20 -45.49
CA THR A 130 16.59 -22.89 -44.73
C THR A 130 16.10 -21.86 -43.69
N ARG A 131 14.94 -21.33 -43.96
CA ARG A 131 14.24 -20.45 -43.03
C ARG A 131 14.05 -21.26 -41.75
N ALA A 132 14.83 -20.96 -40.72
CA ALA A 132 14.56 -21.48 -39.38
C ALA A 132 13.09 -21.27 -39.08
N PRO A 133 12.39 -22.26 -38.51
CA PRO A 133 10.98 -22.09 -38.15
C PRO A 133 10.91 -20.87 -37.23
N SER A 134 10.13 -19.87 -37.65
CA SER A 134 9.79 -18.73 -36.81
C SER A 134 9.12 -19.32 -35.57
N SER A 135 9.87 -19.40 -34.47
CA SER A 135 9.27 -19.70 -33.16
C SER A 135 8.19 -18.66 -32.93
N LYS A 136 6.94 -19.10 -32.98
CA LYS A 136 5.83 -18.25 -32.51
C LYS A 136 6.21 -17.81 -31.13
N ALA A 137 6.41 -16.49 -30.93
CA ALA A 137 6.62 -15.93 -29.63
C ALA A 137 5.40 -16.33 -28.77
N THR A 138 5.61 -17.23 -27.83
CA THR A 138 4.57 -17.62 -26.90
C THR A 138 4.26 -16.39 -26.06
N THR A 139 3.03 -15.91 -26.14
CA THR A 139 2.58 -14.80 -25.29
C THR A 139 2.71 -15.26 -23.84
N ALA A 140 3.39 -14.47 -23.01
CA ALA A 140 3.54 -14.76 -21.59
C ALA A 140 2.17 -14.90 -20.92
N THR A 141 1.99 -15.94 -20.13
CA THR A 141 0.76 -16.17 -19.37
C THR A 141 0.67 -15.22 -18.16
N TYR A 142 -0.51 -15.14 -17.56
CA TYR A 142 -0.69 -14.43 -16.28
C TYR A 142 0.31 -14.93 -15.22
N ASP A 143 0.47 -16.23 -15.10
CA ASP A 143 1.36 -16.84 -14.11
C ASP A 143 2.84 -16.51 -14.39
N ASP A 144 3.25 -16.47 -15.66
CA ASP A 144 4.59 -16.02 -16.05
C ASP A 144 4.83 -14.56 -15.66
N LEU A 145 3.83 -13.71 -15.90
CA LEU A 145 3.92 -12.27 -15.58
C LEU A 145 3.90 -12.02 -14.06
N MET A 146 3.09 -12.73 -13.31
CA MET A 146 3.02 -12.62 -11.85
C MET A 146 4.27 -13.18 -11.15
N SER A 147 4.99 -14.09 -11.78
CA SER A 147 6.22 -14.69 -11.24
C SER A 147 7.49 -13.95 -11.67
N ARG A 148 7.37 -12.91 -12.51
CA ARG A 148 8.51 -12.12 -12.99
C ARG A 148 8.79 -10.94 -12.09
N LEU A 149 10.05 -10.70 -11.74
CA LEU A 149 10.49 -9.41 -11.20
C LEU A 149 10.49 -8.37 -12.32
N TYR A 150 10.10 -7.15 -11.99
CA TYR A 150 10.17 -6.01 -12.89
C TYR A 150 11.26 -5.06 -12.42
N ASP A 151 11.90 -4.40 -13.38
CA ASP A 151 12.94 -3.44 -13.04
C ASP A 151 12.29 -2.10 -12.66
N LEU A 152 12.54 -1.68 -11.42
CA LEU A 152 12.09 -0.41 -10.86
C LEU A 152 13.05 -0.03 -9.74
N ALA A 153 13.57 1.19 -9.77
CA ALA A 153 14.42 1.70 -8.70
C ALA A 153 13.59 2.08 -7.46
N PRO A 154 14.18 2.08 -6.26
CA PRO A 154 13.45 2.36 -5.01
C PRO A 154 12.94 3.79 -4.88
N ASP A 155 13.41 4.71 -5.72
CA ASP A 155 12.98 6.11 -5.83
C ASP A 155 12.28 6.43 -7.14
N GLU A 156 12.13 5.43 -8.02
CA GLU A 156 11.48 5.60 -9.32
C GLU A 156 9.95 5.67 -9.16
N GLY A 157 9.36 6.65 -9.80
CA GLY A 157 7.91 6.88 -9.80
C GLY A 157 7.42 7.39 -11.13
N GLY A 158 6.12 7.62 -11.21
CA GLY A 158 5.47 8.23 -12.35
C GLY A 158 5.34 9.75 -12.20
N SER A 159 4.27 10.28 -12.78
CA SER A 159 3.99 11.72 -12.82
C SER A 159 3.22 12.27 -11.61
N GLY A 160 2.78 11.42 -10.68
CA GLY A 160 1.81 11.76 -9.64
C GLY A 160 0.36 11.76 -10.11
N GLU A 161 0.10 11.73 -11.43
CA GLU A 161 -1.24 11.66 -12.01
C GLU A 161 -1.75 10.20 -11.93
N LEU A 162 -2.93 10.00 -11.34
CA LEU A 162 -3.56 8.70 -11.20
C LEU A 162 -4.61 8.51 -12.29
N VAL A 163 -4.51 7.42 -13.02
CA VAL A 163 -5.44 7.07 -14.11
C VAL A 163 -6.13 5.75 -13.81
N THR A 164 -7.43 5.70 -14.05
CA THR A 164 -8.23 4.49 -13.86
C THR A 164 -7.92 3.45 -14.93
N VAL A 165 -7.69 2.22 -14.51
CA VAL A 165 -7.59 1.07 -15.42
C VAL A 165 -8.98 0.74 -15.96
N PRO A 166 -9.20 0.88 -17.29
CA PRO A 166 -10.53 0.68 -17.87
C PRO A 166 -10.99 -0.77 -17.76
N GLY A 167 -12.30 -0.96 -17.80
CA GLY A 167 -12.94 -2.27 -17.83
C GLY A 167 -13.73 -2.57 -16.54
N ARG A 168 -14.37 -3.75 -16.56
CA ARG A 168 -15.18 -4.29 -15.47
C ARG A 168 -14.88 -5.77 -15.33
N ASP A 169 -14.78 -6.22 -14.08
CA ASP A 169 -14.71 -7.65 -13.74
C ASP A 169 -15.81 -7.92 -12.72
N GLU A 170 -16.75 -8.79 -13.11
CA GLU A 170 -17.92 -9.10 -12.29
C GLU A 170 -17.50 -9.86 -11.01
N ALA A 171 -18.24 -9.63 -9.93
CA ALA A 171 -18.04 -10.37 -8.69
C ALA A 171 -18.41 -11.84 -8.90
N PRO A 172 -17.48 -12.78 -8.73
CA PRO A 172 -17.83 -14.20 -8.76
C PRO A 172 -18.50 -14.60 -7.45
N GLY A 173 -19.40 -15.58 -7.52
CA GLY A 173 -19.99 -16.20 -6.34
C GLY A 173 -21.13 -15.39 -5.69
N GLU A 174 -21.50 -15.84 -4.51
CA GLU A 174 -22.59 -15.29 -3.70
C GLU A 174 -22.02 -14.42 -2.57
N GLY A 175 -22.86 -13.55 -2.01
CA GLY A 175 -22.50 -12.69 -0.89
C GLY A 175 -22.62 -11.20 -1.20
N PRO A 176 -22.49 -10.33 -0.20
CA PRO A 176 -22.53 -8.89 -0.39
C PRO A 176 -21.44 -8.41 -1.34
N VAL A 177 -21.83 -7.72 -2.42
CA VAL A 177 -20.88 -7.21 -3.42
C VAL A 177 -20.25 -5.91 -2.94
N ILE A 178 -18.92 -5.90 -2.94
CA ILE A 178 -18.09 -4.72 -2.70
C ILE A 178 -17.53 -4.25 -4.03
N ARG A 179 -17.93 -3.06 -4.48
CA ARG A 179 -17.38 -2.44 -5.68
C ARG A 179 -16.11 -1.70 -5.35
N TYR A 180 -15.10 -1.90 -6.18
CA TYR A 180 -13.83 -1.18 -6.10
C TYR A 180 -13.35 -0.74 -7.48
N ARG A 181 -12.44 0.22 -7.49
CA ARG A 181 -11.77 0.70 -8.69
C ARG A 181 -10.27 0.45 -8.58
N VAL A 182 -9.61 0.32 -9.71
CA VAL A 182 -8.15 0.24 -9.77
C VAL A 182 -7.63 1.46 -10.52
N ASP A 183 -6.75 2.20 -9.87
CA ASP A 183 -6.02 3.32 -10.46
C ASP A 183 -4.52 2.98 -10.52
N VAL A 184 -3.82 3.53 -11.51
CA VAL A 184 -2.36 3.39 -11.66
C VAL A 184 -1.75 4.75 -11.91
N GLU A 185 -0.61 5.02 -11.31
CA GLU A 185 0.14 6.24 -11.57
C GLU A 185 0.71 6.23 -13.00
N LYS A 186 0.45 7.32 -13.73
CA LYS A 186 0.88 7.48 -15.12
C LYS A 186 2.40 7.60 -15.21
N GLY A 187 2.97 6.88 -16.17
CA GLY A 187 4.41 6.88 -16.40
C GLY A 187 5.19 5.78 -15.68
N LEU A 188 4.54 4.96 -14.85
CA LEU A 188 5.17 3.76 -14.31
C LEU A 188 5.42 2.73 -15.43
N PRO A 189 6.60 2.07 -15.47
CA PRO A 189 6.92 1.02 -16.44
C PRO A 189 6.30 -0.34 -16.05
N LEU A 190 5.06 -0.32 -15.56
CA LEU A 190 4.33 -1.48 -15.06
C LEU A 190 2.98 -1.60 -15.78
N ASP A 191 2.55 -2.85 -15.99
CA ASP A 191 1.28 -3.12 -16.66
C ASP A 191 0.10 -2.99 -15.68
N GLY A 192 -0.68 -1.91 -15.84
CA GLY A 192 -1.86 -1.65 -15.02
C GLY A 192 -2.98 -2.69 -15.20
N ARG A 193 -3.07 -3.35 -16.36
CA ARG A 193 -4.07 -4.41 -16.59
C ARG A 193 -3.70 -5.66 -15.83
N LEU A 194 -2.41 -6.05 -15.85
CA LEU A 194 -1.92 -7.14 -15.03
C LEU A 194 -2.19 -6.89 -13.54
N PHE A 195 -1.93 -5.66 -13.09
CA PHE A 195 -2.22 -5.28 -11.70
C PHE A 195 -3.71 -5.41 -11.37
N ALA A 196 -4.60 -4.89 -12.23
CA ALA A 196 -6.04 -4.97 -12.02
C ALA A 196 -6.55 -6.42 -12.01
N GLU A 197 -6.05 -7.26 -12.92
CA GLU A 197 -6.36 -8.69 -12.94
C GLU A 197 -5.87 -9.40 -11.68
N ALA A 198 -4.66 -9.09 -11.21
CA ALA A 198 -4.10 -9.65 -9.99
C ALA A 198 -4.93 -9.27 -8.75
N VAL A 199 -5.34 -8.01 -8.63
CA VAL A 199 -6.22 -7.55 -7.56
C VAL A 199 -7.54 -8.33 -7.58
N HIS A 200 -8.17 -8.44 -8.76
CA HIS A 200 -9.46 -9.11 -8.87
C HIS A 200 -9.39 -10.61 -8.53
N ARG A 201 -8.40 -11.30 -9.06
CA ARG A 201 -8.18 -12.72 -8.77
C ARG A 201 -7.84 -12.96 -7.30
N THR A 202 -6.97 -12.13 -6.72
CA THR A 202 -6.56 -12.27 -5.32
C THR A 202 -7.73 -12.06 -4.37
N LEU A 203 -8.52 -11.00 -4.54
CA LEU A 203 -9.61 -10.67 -3.61
C LEU A 203 -10.76 -11.69 -3.67
N ASN A 204 -10.96 -12.34 -4.82
CA ASN A 204 -12.02 -13.33 -5.05
C ASN A 204 -11.54 -14.78 -4.95
N ASP A 205 -10.29 -15.04 -4.56
CA ASP A 205 -9.80 -16.38 -4.22
C ASP A 205 -10.45 -16.84 -2.90
N ASP A 206 -10.82 -18.12 -2.80
CA ASP A 206 -11.48 -18.64 -1.58
C ASP A 206 -10.61 -18.56 -0.34
N ARG A 207 -9.29 -18.51 -0.51
CA ARG A 207 -8.32 -18.25 0.58
C ARG A 207 -8.25 -16.80 1.02
N SER A 208 -8.92 -15.88 0.29
CA SER A 208 -8.90 -14.43 0.53
C SER A 208 -10.11 -13.96 1.35
N TRP A 209 -10.41 -12.67 1.29
CA TRP A 209 -11.48 -12.01 2.03
C TRP A 209 -12.88 -12.34 1.52
N SER A 210 -13.00 -13.03 0.37
CA SER A 210 -14.26 -13.60 -0.14
C SER A 210 -14.63 -14.96 0.47
N HIS A 211 -13.74 -15.55 1.27
CA HIS A 211 -13.86 -16.87 1.88
C HIS A 211 -15.29 -17.18 2.35
N ALA A 212 -15.75 -18.40 2.02
CA ALA A 212 -17.06 -18.93 2.42
C ALA A 212 -18.24 -18.00 2.06
N GLY A 213 -18.15 -17.21 0.98
CA GLY A 213 -19.21 -16.28 0.56
C GLY A 213 -19.40 -15.07 1.50
N ALA A 214 -18.40 -14.76 2.34
CA ALA A 214 -18.47 -13.61 3.24
C ALA A 214 -18.70 -12.29 2.49
N ARG A 215 -18.19 -12.18 1.26
CA ARG A 215 -18.39 -11.09 0.31
C ARG A 215 -17.92 -11.49 -1.08
N ALA A 216 -18.22 -10.66 -2.08
CA ALA A 216 -17.66 -10.77 -3.41
C ALA A 216 -17.17 -9.40 -3.86
N PHE A 217 -16.12 -9.34 -4.68
CA PHE A 217 -15.50 -8.09 -5.11
C PHE A 217 -15.74 -7.87 -6.60
N GLU A 218 -16.38 -6.74 -6.96
CA GLU A 218 -16.61 -6.30 -8.33
C GLU A 218 -15.68 -5.14 -8.67
N ARG A 219 -14.86 -5.28 -9.71
CA ARG A 219 -14.09 -4.17 -10.24
C ARG A 219 -14.90 -3.38 -11.26
N VAL A 220 -14.96 -2.07 -11.09
CA VAL A 220 -15.58 -1.15 -12.05
C VAL A 220 -14.63 0.02 -12.35
N SER A 221 -14.69 0.58 -13.55
CA SER A 221 -13.93 1.78 -13.92
C SER A 221 -14.72 3.07 -13.73
N GLU A 222 -16.03 3.00 -13.53
CA GLU A 222 -16.94 4.12 -13.41
C GLU A 222 -17.99 3.88 -12.32
N GLY A 223 -18.63 4.96 -11.86
CA GLY A 223 -19.67 4.91 -10.83
C GLY A 223 -19.10 4.89 -9.40
N GLU A 224 -20.01 4.70 -8.44
CA GLU A 224 -19.65 4.67 -7.02
C GLU A 224 -18.94 3.38 -6.64
N VAL A 225 -17.86 3.53 -5.85
CA VAL A 225 -17.07 2.44 -5.32
C VAL A 225 -16.86 2.59 -3.82
N ARG A 226 -16.66 1.48 -3.13
CA ARG A 226 -16.35 1.49 -1.70
C ARG A 226 -14.96 2.01 -1.41
N PHE A 227 -13.99 1.67 -2.27
CA PHE A 227 -12.60 2.10 -2.19
C PHE A 227 -11.89 1.98 -3.54
N VAL A 228 -10.71 2.57 -3.61
CA VAL A 228 -9.84 2.56 -4.81
C VAL A 228 -8.50 1.92 -4.45
N ILE A 229 -8.11 0.87 -5.18
CA ILE A 229 -6.78 0.28 -5.04
C ILE A 229 -5.85 0.94 -6.06
N THR A 230 -4.77 1.52 -5.58
CA THR A 230 -3.91 2.38 -6.40
C THR A 230 -2.48 1.84 -6.43
N LEU A 231 -1.95 1.56 -7.63
CA LEU A 231 -0.53 1.27 -7.84
C LEU A 231 0.20 2.58 -8.12
N ALA A 232 1.12 2.95 -7.25
CA ALA A 232 1.85 4.21 -7.37
C ALA A 232 3.31 4.08 -6.95
N GLY A 233 4.18 4.91 -7.51
CA GLY A 233 5.59 5.02 -7.12
C GLY A 233 5.75 5.43 -5.65
N PRO A 234 6.95 5.23 -5.08
CA PRO A 234 7.19 5.48 -3.65
C PRO A 234 6.79 6.89 -3.18
N ALA A 235 7.14 7.93 -3.94
CA ALA A 235 6.82 9.31 -3.57
C ALA A 235 5.31 9.60 -3.56
N THR A 236 4.58 9.12 -4.57
CA THR A 236 3.13 9.27 -4.65
C THR A 236 2.44 8.44 -3.56
N THR A 237 2.93 7.23 -3.29
CA THR A 237 2.45 6.39 -2.18
C THR A 237 2.62 7.12 -0.85
N ALA A 238 3.82 7.64 -0.55
CA ALA A 238 4.10 8.38 0.67
C ALA A 238 3.20 9.62 0.81
N HIS A 239 2.97 10.37 -0.28
CA HIS A 239 2.05 11.53 -0.26
C HIS A 239 0.62 11.14 0.15
N TRP A 240 0.10 10.01 -0.35
CA TRP A 240 -1.25 9.56 0.00
C TRP A 240 -1.31 8.96 1.40
N CYS A 241 -0.31 8.18 1.82
CA CYS A 241 -0.22 7.58 3.14
C CYS A 241 -0.10 8.65 4.24
N ALA A 242 0.66 9.72 4.00
CA ALA A 242 0.81 10.84 4.92
C ALA A 242 -0.52 11.55 5.27
N LYS A 243 -1.55 11.47 4.40
CA LYS A 243 -2.89 11.99 4.71
C LYS A 243 -3.56 11.25 5.88
N SER A 244 -3.11 10.04 6.16
CA SER A 244 -3.54 9.21 7.28
C SER A 244 -2.53 9.19 8.43
N GLY A 245 -1.50 10.04 8.39
CA GLY A 245 -0.45 10.12 9.40
C GLY A 245 0.62 9.03 9.29
N LEU A 246 0.68 8.31 8.15
CA LEU A 246 1.60 7.18 7.96
C LEU A 246 2.85 7.61 7.18
N ASP A 247 4.03 7.30 7.70
CA ASP A 247 5.30 7.46 6.99
C ASP A 247 5.69 6.12 6.34
N THR A 248 5.70 6.09 5.01
CA THR A 248 6.08 4.93 4.21
C THR A 248 7.43 5.10 3.51
N THR A 249 8.15 6.19 3.77
CA THR A 249 9.38 6.55 3.05
C THR A 249 10.59 5.70 3.46
N ILE A 250 10.66 5.29 4.74
CA ILE A 250 11.82 4.56 5.27
C ILE A 250 11.97 3.19 4.60
N ASP A 251 10.85 2.44 4.50
CA ASP A 251 10.85 1.06 4.00
C ASP A 251 10.18 0.92 2.63
N ASN A 252 9.78 2.00 1.99
CA ASN A 252 8.98 1.96 0.76
C ASN A 252 7.79 1.00 0.84
N VAL A 253 7.06 1.02 1.95
CA VAL A 253 5.90 0.14 2.15
C VAL A 253 4.63 0.68 1.50
N SER A 254 3.63 -0.18 1.36
CA SER A 254 2.26 0.15 0.98
C SER A 254 1.48 0.63 2.21
N CYS A 255 0.26 1.12 2.02
CA CYS A 255 -0.64 1.46 3.12
C CYS A 255 -2.11 1.45 2.71
N ASP A 256 -3.01 1.22 3.64
CA ASP A 256 -4.37 1.72 3.54
C ASP A 256 -4.43 3.18 4.02
N SER A 257 -4.64 4.14 3.13
CA SER A 257 -4.84 5.54 3.49
C SER A 257 -6.25 5.76 4.04
N ALA A 258 -6.47 5.37 5.29
CA ALA A 258 -7.80 5.29 5.93
C ALA A 258 -8.55 6.64 6.00
N ALA A 259 -7.86 7.77 5.96
CA ALA A 259 -8.46 9.12 5.87
C ALA A 259 -8.96 9.44 4.45
N THR A 260 -8.71 8.57 3.46
CA THR A 260 -9.13 8.70 2.07
C THR A 260 -9.83 7.42 1.61
N GLU A 261 -10.30 7.39 0.37
CA GLU A 261 -10.84 6.18 -0.26
C GLU A 261 -9.76 5.22 -0.80
N ARG A 262 -8.45 5.52 -0.61
CA ARG A 262 -7.36 4.82 -1.32
C ARG A 262 -6.62 3.82 -0.47
N VAL A 263 -6.48 2.65 -1.05
CA VAL A 263 -5.52 1.61 -0.67
C VAL A 263 -4.32 1.76 -1.59
N MET A 264 -3.16 2.09 -1.04
CA MET A 264 -1.96 2.40 -1.82
C MET A 264 -1.03 1.19 -1.88
N ILE A 265 -0.79 0.69 -3.08
CA ILE A 265 0.19 -0.36 -3.36
C ILE A 265 1.45 0.31 -3.92
N ASN A 266 2.55 0.18 -3.20
CA ASN A 266 3.83 0.75 -3.61
C ASN A 266 4.40 -0.01 -4.82
N ALA A 267 4.62 0.70 -5.92
CA ALA A 267 5.09 0.13 -7.19
C ALA A 267 6.45 -0.56 -7.07
N TYR A 268 7.37 -0.03 -6.25
CA TYR A 268 8.65 -0.67 -5.98
C TYR A 268 8.46 -2.05 -5.33
N ARG A 269 7.57 -2.14 -4.33
CA ARG A 269 7.25 -3.42 -3.69
C ARG A 269 6.55 -4.37 -4.65
N TRP A 270 5.63 -3.87 -5.44
CA TRP A 270 4.99 -4.67 -6.50
C TRP A 270 6.00 -5.22 -7.50
N ALA A 271 6.98 -4.42 -7.91
CA ALA A 271 8.00 -4.79 -8.89
C ALA A 271 9.05 -5.76 -8.32
N ARG A 272 9.56 -5.48 -7.11
CA ARG A 272 10.76 -6.10 -6.54
C ARG A 272 10.51 -7.06 -5.37
N GLY A 273 9.32 -7.01 -4.76
CA GLY A 273 9.01 -7.85 -3.60
C GLY A 273 9.64 -7.37 -2.29
N SER A 274 9.92 -8.32 -1.40
CA SER A 274 10.64 -8.12 -0.15
C SER A 274 11.62 -9.25 0.10
N GLU A 275 12.63 -8.99 0.91
CA GLU A 275 13.64 -9.99 1.30
C GLU A 275 13.02 -11.16 2.06
N THR A 276 11.96 -10.90 2.83
CA THR A 276 11.25 -11.92 3.63
C THR A 276 10.60 -13.02 2.79
N PHE A 277 10.22 -12.71 1.54
CA PHE A 277 9.68 -13.69 0.59
C PHE A 277 10.75 -14.24 -0.35
N GLY A 278 11.76 -13.44 -0.65
CA GLY A 278 12.76 -13.77 -1.66
C GLY A 278 12.21 -13.65 -3.11
N PRO A 279 13.12 -13.65 -4.11
CA PRO A 279 12.75 -13.41 -5.51
C PRO A 279 11.87 -14.50 -6.12
N GLU A 280 12.04 -15.75 -5.68
CA GLU A 280 11.30 -16.91 -6.21
C GLU A 280 9.82 -16.91 -5.80
N ARG A 281 9.46 -16.12 -4.79
CA ARG A 281 8.10 -16.06 -4.26
C ARG A 281 7.44 -14.70 -4.51
N ILE A 282 7.85 -14.01 -5.57
CA ILE A 282 7.31 -12.68 -5.92
C ILE A 282 5.80 -12.70 -6.16
N ARG A 283 5.25 -13.76 -6.75
CA ARG A 283 3.80 -13.91 -6.93
C ARG A 283 3.07 -13.94 -5.57
N GLU A 284 3.51 -14.80 -4.66
CA GLU A 284 2.92 -14.90 -3.32
C GLU A 284 3.04 -13.58 -2.56
N TYR A 285 4.16 -12.88 -2.72
CA TYR A 285 4.33 -11.56 -2.13
C TYR A 285 3.30 -10.55 -2.64
N ARG A 286 3.03 -10.51 -3.95
CA ARG A 286 2.02 -9.63 -4.56
C ARG A 286 0.61 -9.92 -4.04
N GLU A 287 0.27 -11.20 -3.93
CA GLU A 287 -1.00 -11.67 -3.36
C GLU A 287 -1.11 -11.28 -1.88
N MET A 288 -0.03 -11.45 -1.10
CA MET A 288 0.03 -11.01 0.30
C MET A 288 -0.17 -9.49 0.40
N LEU A 289 0.51 -8.71 -0.43
CA LEU A 289 0.46 -7.25 -0.38
C LEU A 289 -0.96 -6.72 -0.61
N ILE A 290 -1.66 -7.26 -1.63
CA ILE A 290 -3.05 -6.93 -1.90
C ILE A 290 -3.94 -7.29 -0.69
N ASN A 291 -3.81 -8.51 -0.18
CA ASN A 291 -4.62 -9.00 0.94
C ASN A 291 -4.36 -8.20 2.23
N HIS A 292 -3.12 -7.83 2.51
CA HIS A 292 -2.74 -7.06 3.69
C HIS A 292 -3.38 -5.67 3.68
N GLU A 293 -3.16 -4.90 2.62
CA GLU A 293 -3.66 -3.52 2.56
C GLU A 293 -5.20 -3.46 2.45
N VAL A 294 -5.82 -4.40 1.72
CA VAL A 294 -7.29 -4.52 1.72
C VAL A 294 -7.81 -5.01 3.07
N GLY A 295 -7.05 -5.83 3.79
CA GLY A 295 -7.37 -6.24 5.17
C GLY A 295 -7.55 -5.03 6.09
N HIS A 296 -6.65 -4.04 6.03
CA HIS A 296 -6.80 -2.77 6.75
C HIS A 296 -8.08 -2.04 6.35
N ARG A 297 -8.38 -1.94 5.05
CA ARG A 297 -9.63 -1.33 4.54
C ARG A 297 -10.87 -2.04 5.06
N LEU A 298 -10.77 -3.32 5.37
CA LEU A 298 -11.84 -4.13 5.98
C LEU A 298 -11.82 -4.11 7.52
N GLY A 299 -10.99 -3.23 8.13
CA GLY A 299 -10.94 -3.01 9.57
C GLY A 299 -10.13 -4.05 10.35
N LYS A 300 -9.11 -4.64 9.70
CA LYS A 300 -8.15 -5.55 10.35
C LYS A 300 -6.90 -4.79 10.78
N ASP A 301 -6.47 -5.05 12.00
CA ASP A 301 -5.24 -4.49 12.56
C ASP A 301 -4.06 -5.43 12.38
N HIS A 302 -2.84 -4.91 12.58
CA HIS A 302 -1.65 -5.74 12.57
C HIS A 302 -1.66 -6.80 13.67
N VAL A 303 -1.07 -7.94 13.37
CA VAL A 303 -0.89 -9.04 14.33
C VAL A 303 0.51 -9.62 14.20
N GLY A 304 1.05 -10.15 15.30
CA GLY A 304 2.36 -10.78 15.30
C GLY A 304 2.34 -12.26 14.89
N CYS A 305 3.52 -12.87 14.86
CA CYS A 305 3.66 -14.31 14.64
C CYS A 305 3.09 -15.10 15.84
N PRO A 306 2.09 -15.96 15.65
CA PRO A 306 1.41 -16.62 16.75
C PRO A 306 2.26 -17.74 17.38
N LYS A 307 3.18 -18.35 16.62
CA LYS A 307 3.98 -19.51 17.02
C LYS A 307 5.13 -19.71 16.07
N ASP A 308 6.27 -20.11 16.59
CA ASP A 308 7.45 -20.46 15.79
C ASP A 308 7.13 -21.52 14.73
N GLY A 309 7.55 -21.25 13.49
CA GLY A 309 7.32 -22.11 12.33
C GLY A 309 5.90 -22.10 11.75
N ALA A 310 4.95 -21.36 12.32
CA ALA A 310 3.59 -21.20 11.76
C ALA A 310 3.61 -20.42 10.44
N LEU A 311 2.52 -20.48 9.68
CA LEU A 311 2.27 -19.51 8.62
C LEU A 311 2.01 -18.14 9.25
N ALA A 312 2.62 -17.09 8.68
CA ALA A 312 2.38 -15.73 9.14
C ALA A 312 0.92 -15.35 8.89
N PRO A 313 0.21 -14.76 9.85
CA PRO A 313 -1.06 -14.12 9.55
C PRO A 313 -0.87 -13.10 8.42
N VAL A 314 -1.83 -12.98 7.50
CA VAL A 314 -1.71 -12.03 6.38
C VAL A 314 -1.54 -10.59 6.88
N MET A 315 -2.13 -10.27 8.05
CA MET A 315 -2.03 -8.96 8.70
C MET A 315 -0.74 -8.75 9.49
N MET A 316 0.22 -9.67 9.45
CA MET A 316 1.57 -9.43 9.94
C MET A 316 2.33 -8.55 8.94
N GLN A 317 3.17 -7.62 9.40
CA GLN A 317 3.99 -6.75 8.56
C GLN A 317 5.09 -7.53 7.81
N GLN A 318 4.68 -8.51 7.01
CA GLN A 318 5.56 -9.46 6.35
C GLN A 318 6.54 -8.82 5.36
N THR A 319 6.29 -7.63 4.87
CA THR A 319 7.24 -6.88 4.04
C THR A 319 8.52 -6.55 4.82
N LYS A 320 8.41 -6.32 6.13
CA LYS A 320 9.50 -5.88 7.00
C LYS A 320 10.16 -7.06 7.73
N TYR A 321 9.37 -7.93 8.34
CA TYR A 321 9.86 -8.99 9.21
C TYR A 321 8.90 -10.19 9.28
N LEU A 322 9.46 -11.33 9.69
CA LEU A 322 8.72 -12.57 9.97
C LEU A 322 8.86 -13.02 11.42
N THR A 323 9.56 -12.23 12.24
CA THR A 323 9.81 -12.55 13.66
C THR A 323 9.19 -11.48 14.54
N THR A 324 8.32 -11.89 15.46
CA THR A 324 7.74 -11.02 16.50
C THR A 324 7.58 -11.82 17.79
N GLY A 325 7.77 -11.18 18.96
CA GLY A 325 7.57 -11.81 20.24
C GLY A 325 8.43 -13.08 20.48
N GLY A 326 9.57 -13.21 19.78
CA GLY A 326 10.46 -14.37 19.88
C GLY A 326 10.04 -15.57 19.02
N ALA A 327 8.97 -15.47 18.23
CA ALA A 327 8.54 -16.50 17.29
C ALA A 327 8.80 -16.06 15.85
N THR A 328 9.27 -16.97 14.99
CA THR A 328 9.52 -16.75 13.56
C THR A 328 8.51 -17.51 12.74
N CYS A 329 7.75 -16.80 11.92
CA CYS A 329 6.78 -17.37 11.01
C CYS A 329 7.36 -17.65 9.62
N ARG A 330 6.66 -18.49 8.85
CA ARG A 330 6.88 -18.68 7.41
C ARG A 330 6.01 -17.73 6.63
N PRO A 331 6.47 -17.13 5.52
CA PRO A 331 5.66 -16.21 4.72
C PRO A 331 4.35 -16.85 4.24
N ASN A 332 3.29 -16.05 4.16
CA ASN A 332 1.96 -16.48 3.73
C ASN A 332 1.18 -15.33 3.09
N ALA A 333 0.51 -15.61 1.97
CA ALA A 333 -0.24 -14.62 1.20
C ALA A 333 -1.71 -14.48 1.62
N TRP A 334 -2.24 -15.38 2.42
CA TRP A 334 -3.68 -15.60 2.51
C TRP A 334 -4.24 -15.44 3.94
N PRO A 335 -5.41 -14.78 4.10
CA PRO A 335 -6.10 -14.77 5.39
C PRO A 335 -6.63 -16.15 5.81
N PHE A 336 -6.95 -17.03 4.84
CA PHE A 336 -7.46 -18.39 5.06
C PHE A 336 -6.63 -19.40 4.23
N PRO A 337 -5.37 -19.66 4.62
CA PRO A 337 -4.44 -20.42 3.78
C PRO A 337 -4.84 -21.90 3.56
N ASP A 338 -5.69 -22.43 4.42
CA ASP A 338 -6.15 -23.83 4.40
C ASP A 338 -7.54 -24.01 3.75
N ALA A 339 -8.10 -22.95 3.12
CA ALA A 339 -9.42 -22.96 2.48
C ALA A 339 -9.43 -23.76 1.17
#